data_8e2d3f7b65d9f3f4650a27ac98582ab9
#
_entry.id   8e2d3f7b65d9f3f4650a27ac98582ab9
#
_cell.length_a   1.000
_cell.length_b   1.000
_cell.length_c   1.000
_cell.angle_alpha   90.00
_cell.angle_beta   90.00
_cell.angle_gamma   90.00
#
_symmetry.space_group_name_H-M   'P 1'
#
loop_
_entity.id
_entity.type
_entity.pdbx_description
1 polymer ?
#
loop_
_entity_poly.entity_id
_entity_poly.type
_entity_poly.pdbx_seq_one_letter_code
_entity_poly.pdbx_strand_id
1 'polypeptide(L)'
;MALSVKEIRDGFRPSFWVANFTELFERLAYYGPQAVLAIYLHEHLGLTVEQSTWLIGYYGFVVWFMPIVGGALADRFGFRNTLAAAFFVLAIGNFLLGSLSAPWMAGVRNALPLFALMHLLMLIPAMGPAVVKPVVVGTTARAADENVRTIGYSIYYTVVNVGAAIGPLMASMVRRSVGVENVFRVSAAVTLAMAVVTLLFYREPAQEAGGGQVRTVAQTFKNLVRVLGDVKFVTFLVIFSGFWVVFWQMYLALPIYVRTYVNPDANIDALLAVEATTVIAGTFLVNYLTRKVPPFLAIIAGVLISSLAWLFLTVGSSTPFIVGALIVLALGEVVQAPRYYEYMSRLAPPGQQGLFMGYAFLPIGIGYLIGGRTAGWLLHYFGEVRQTPATMWYWVSAAGVLTTVLLIAYDRLLRPQAAAPAA
;
A
#
# COMPACT_ATOMS: atom_id res chain seq x y z
N MET A 1 12.03 0.25 -33.09
CA MET A 1 13.29 -0.51 -32.86
C MET A 1 13.34 -0.93 -31.39
N ALA A 2 13.81 -2.15 -31.09
CA ALA A 2 14.07 -2.55 -29.72
C ALA A 2 15.30 -1.80 -29.21
N LEU A 3 15.21 -1.17 -28.03
CA LEU A 3 16.33 -0.49 -27.40
C LEU A 3 17.41 -1.51 -27.00
N SER A 4 18.67 -1.20 -27.23
CA SER A 4 19.80 -2.00 -26.75
C SER A 4 19.96 -1.87 -25.24
N VAL A 5 20.60 -2.86 -24.61
CA VAL A 5 20.88 -2.83 -23.14
C VAL A 5 21.73 -1.59 -22.78
N LYS A 6 22.63 -1.16 -23.67
CA LYS A 6 23.44 0.04 -23.47
C LYS A 6 22.59 1.31 -23.48
N GLU A 7 21.69 1.46 -24.46
CA GLU A 7 20.76 2.61 -24.55
C GLU A 7 19.84 2.68 -23.34
N ILE A 8 19.35 1.53 -22.85
CA ILE A 8 18.54 1.48 -21.62
C ILE A 8 19.36 1.95 -20.42
N ARG A 9 20.58 1.44 -20.25
CA ARG A 9 21.44 1.81 -19.11
C ARG A 9 21.82 3.29 -19.14
N ASP A 10 22.22 3.79 -20.29
CA ASP A 10 22.74 5.15 -20.45
C ASP A 10 21.60 6.20 -20.47
N GLY A 11 20.34 5.78 -20.69
CA GLY A 11 19.14 6.62 -20.62
C GLY A 11 18.67 6.92 -19.18
N PHE A 12 19.32 6.38 -18.14
CA PHE A 12 19.03 6.68 -16.73
C PHE A 12 20.17 7.43 -16.07
N ARG A 13 19.86 8.55 -15.42
CA ARG A 13 20.81 9.29 -14.59
C ARG A 13 21.11 8.55 -13.27
N PRO A 14 22.27 8.78 -12.62
CA PRO A 14 22.63 8.10 -11.36
C PRO A 14 21.58 8.21 -10.26
N SER A 15 20.86 9.34 -10.16
CA SER A 15 19.78 9.54 -9.16
C SER A 15 18.62 8.54 -9.32
N PHE A 16 18.33 8.07 -10.55
CA PHE A 16 17.35 7.03 -10.79
C PHE A 16 17.70 5.73 -10.06
N TRP A 17 18.95 5.30 -10.20
CA TRP A 17 19.42 4.05 -9.58
C TRP A 17 19.47 4.14 -8.06
N VAL A 18 19.93 5.29 -7.52
CA VAL A 18 19.93 5.52 -6.06
C VAL A 18 18.51 5.52 -5.52
N ALA A 19 17.57 6.20 -6.19
CA ALA A 19 16.17 6.23 -5.76
C ALA A 19 15.54 4.83 -5.74
N ASN A 20 15.71 4.04 -6.80
CA ASN A 20 15.15 2.69 -6.86
C ASN A 20 15.84 1.72 -5.88
N PHE A 21 17.15 1.88 -5.64
CA PHE A 21 17.86 1.13 -4.61
C PHE A 21 17.30 1.44 -3.22
N THR A 22 17.15 2.71 -2.88
CA THR A 22 16.60 3.10 -1.57
C THR A 22 15.14 2.70 -1.44
N GLU A 23 14.35 2.73 -2.53
CA GLU A 23 12.97 2.22 -2.55
C GLU A 23 12.91 0.73 -2.22
N LEU A 24 13.78 -0.11 -2.84
CA LEU A 24 13.81 -1.54 -2.55
C LEU A 24 13.95 -1.82 -1.05
N PHE A 25 14.94 -1.19 -0.43
CA PHE A 25 15.20 -1.40 1.00
C PHE A 25 14.11 -0.80 1.88
N GLU A 26 13.51 0.31 1.47
CA GLU A 26 12.36 0.88 2.17
C GLU A 26 11.14 -0.05 2.05
N ARG A 27 10.88 -0.65 0.87
CA ARG A 27 9.80 -1.64 0.70
C ARG A 27 10.02 -2.88 1.57
N LEU A 28 11.24 -3.38 1.67
CA LEU A 28 11.59 -4.46 2.61
C LEU A 28 11.29 -4.04 4.06
N ALA A 29 11.72 -2.83 4.45
CA ALA A 29 11.52 -2.28 5.79
C ALA A 29 10.07 -1.88 6.08
N TYR A 30 9.21 -1.74 5.08
CA TYR A 30 7.77 -1.48 5.21
C TYR A 30 6.97 -2.79 5.29
N TYR A 31 7.14 -3.68 4.31
CA TYR A 31 6.33 -4.90 4.23
C TYR A 31 6.70 -5.94 5.31
N GLY A 32 7.95 -5.92 5.79
CA GLY A 32 8.35 -6.75 6.92
C GLY A 32 7.57 -6.44 8.20
N PRO A 33 7.65 -5.23 8.77
CA PRO A 33 6.79 -4.80 9.88
C PRO A 33 5.30 -4.97 9.62
N GLN A 34 4.83 -4.65 8.42
CA GLN A 34 3.41 -4.77 8.07
C GLN A 34 2.90 -6.22 8.23
N ALA A 35 3.70 -7.20 7.84
CA ALA A 35 3.33 -8.62 7.96
C ALA A 35 3.19 -9.09 9.41
N VAL A 36 3.98 -8.54 10.33
CA VAL A 36 3.96 -8.92 11.76
C VAL A 36 3.12 -7.99 12.62
N LEU A 37 2.62 -6.88 12.07
CA LEU A 37 2.01 -5.80 12.85
C LEU A 37 0.78 -6.27 13.63
N ALA A 38 -0.08 -7.09 13.04
CA ALA A 38 -1.26 -7.63 13.72
C ALA A 38 -0.86 -8.51 14.92
N ILE A 39 0.12 -9.38 14.72
CA ILE A 39 0.68 -10.25 15.76
C ILE A 39 1.36 -9.42 16.85
N TYR A 40 2.14 -8.41 16.46
CA TYR A 40 2.80 -7.51 17.39
C TYR A 40 1.81 -6.77 18.29
N LEU A 41 0.76 -6.18 17.72
CA LEU A 41 -0.24 -5.43 18.47
C LEU A 41 -1.10 -6.34 19.37
N HIS A 42 -1.58 -7.45 18.83
CA HIS A 42 -2.51 -8.33 19.53
C HIS A 42 -1.80 -9.29 20.49
N GLU A 43 -0.87 -10.09 19.99
CA GLU A 43 -0.24 -11.15 20.80
C GLU A 43 0.89 -10.62 21.71
N HIS A 44 1.73 -9.69 21.20
CA HIS A 44 2.89 -9.23 21.95
C HIS A 44 2.57 -8.06 22.90
N LEU A 45 1.78 -7.09 22.44
CA LEU A 45 1.38 -5.93 23.27
C LEU A 45 0.08 -6.15 24.05
N GLY A 46 -0.68 -7.20 23.78
CA GLY A 46 -1.91 -7.56 24.50
C GLY A 46 -3.10 -6.62 24.23
N LEU A 47 -3.10 -5.92 23.10
CA LEU A 47 -4.25 -5.12 22.68
C LEU A 47 -5.40 -6.03 22.22
N THR A 48 -6.64 -5.58 22.40
CA THR A 48 -7.78 -6.34 21.88
C THR A 48 -7.74 -6.46 20.36
N VAL A 49 -8.49 -7.40 19.81
CA VAL A 49 -8.60 -7.59 18.36
C VAL A 49 -9.06 -6.30 17.67
N GLU A 50 -10.09 -5.65 18.24
CA GLU A 50 -10.62 -4.38 17.69
C GLU A 50 -9.61 -3.24 17.75
N GLN A 51 -8.88 -3.14 18.87
CA GLN A 51 -7.83 -2.13 19.03
C GLN A 51 -6.70 -2.34 18.03
N SER A 52 -6.27 -3.59 17.84
CA SER A 52 -5.18 -3.95 16.93
C SER A 52 -5.55 -3.68 15.48
N THR A 53 -6.70 -4.15 15.02
CA THR A 53 -7.17 -3.96 13.64
C THR A 53 -7.50 -2.49 13.34
N TRP A 54 -8.03 -1.75 14.33
CA TRP A 54 -8.23 -0.31 14.21
C TRP A 54 -6.91 0.43 14.01
N LEU A 55 -5.89 0.13 14.82
CA LEU A 55 -4.56 0.77 14.72
C LEU A 55 -3.89 0.50 13.37
N ILE A 56 -4.01 -0.74 12.85
CA ILE A 56 -3.50 -1.06 11.51
C ILE A 56 -4.26 -0.27 10.44
N GLY A 57 -5.58 -0.17 10.57
CA GLY A 57 -6.42 0.62 9.67
C GLY A 57 -6.06 2.11 9.70
N TYR A 58 -5.88 2.68 10.89
CA TYR A 58 -5.41 4.05 11.10
C TYR A 58 -4.03 4.29 10.47
N TYR A 59 -3.07 3.40 10.74
CA TYR A 59 -1.73 3.46 10.17
C TYR A 59 -1.77 3.46 8.63
N GLY A 60 -2.50 2.50 8.05
CA GLY A 60 -2.66 2.40 6.61
C GLY A 60 -3.36 3.62 6.00
N PHE A 61 -4.38 4.17 6.67
CA PHE A 61 -5.01 5.42 6.24
C PHE A 61 -3.98 6.56 6.15
N VAL A 62 -3.18 6.76 7.18
CA VAL A 62 -2.16 7.83 7.18
C VAL A 62 -1.14 7.61 6.07
N VAL A 63 -0.61 6.38 5.93
CA VAL A 63 0.38 6.02 4.89
C VAL A 63 -0.12 6.35 3.49
N TRP A 64 -1.41 6.11 3.20
CA TRP A 64 -1.95 6.28 1.86
C TRP A 64 -2.63 7.63 1.60
N PHE A 65 -3.00 8.35 2.67
CA PHE A 65 -3.54 9.71 2.55
C PHE A 65 -2.43 10.77 2.44
N MET A 66 -1.35 10.62 3.20
CA MET A 66 -0.27 11.62 3.30
C MET A 66 0.60 11.81 2.04
N PRO A 67 0.70 10.90 1.04
CA PRO A 67 1.46 11.15 -0.19
C PRO A 67 1.03 12.42 -0.93
N ILE A 68 -0.23 12.86 -0.76
CA ILE A 68 -0.76 14.11 -1.30
C ILE A 68 0.05 15.31 -0.76
N VAL A 69 0.42 15.27 0.52
CA VAL A 69 1.23 16.31 1.19
C VAL A 69 2.73 16.11 0.90
N GLY A 70 3.17 14.84 0.88
CA GLY A 70 4.57 14.46 0.69
C GLY A 70 5.16 14.98 -0.62
N GLY A 71 4.40 14.93 -1.71
CA GLY A 71 4.82 15.50 -3.00
C GLY A 71 5.05 17.02 -2.94
N ALA A 72 4.18 17.77 -2.27
CA ALA A 72 4.32 19.21 -2.10
C ALA A 72 5.55 19.59 -1.23
N LEU A 73 5.87 18.76 -0.23
CA LEU A 73 7.09 18.94 0.57
C LEU A 73 8.34 18.71 -0.27
N ALA A 74 8.33 17.68 -1.12
CA ALA A 74 9.44 17.36 -2.01
C ALA A 74 9.71 18.46 -3.04
N ASP A 75 8.66 19.05 -3.61
CA ASP A 75 8.79 20.19 -4.54
C ASP A 75 9.33 21.45 -3.85
N ARG A 76 9.04 21.63 -2.56
CA ARG A 76 9.49 22.80 -1.80
C ARG A 76 10.92 22.68 -1.26
N PHE A 77 11.28 21.52 -0.69
CA PHE A 77 12.54 21.33 0.03
C PHE A 77 13.60 20.56 -0.79
N GLY A 78 13.24 20.16 -2.01
CA GLY A 78 14.04 19.30 -2.89
C GLY A 78 13.89 17.82 -2.55
N PHE A 79 14.10 16.99 -3.54
CA PHE A 79 13.89 15.54 -3.45
C PHE A 79 14.88 14.86 -2.51
N ARG A 80 16.18 15.26 -2.57
CA ARG A 80 17.22 14.69 -1.73
C ARG A 80 16.96 14.88 -0.24
N ASN A 81 16.71 16.12 0.18
CA ASN A 81 16.55 16.44 1.59
C ASN A 81 15.25 15.85 2.14
N THR A 82 14.19 15.90 1.35
CA THR A 82 12.89 15.36 1.72
C THR A 82 12.92 13.85 1.84
N LEU A 83 13.61 13.16 0.93
CA LEU A 83 13.79 11.70 0.97
C LEU A 83 14.63 11.27 2.19
N ALA A 84 15.74 11.95 2.45
CA ALA A 84 16.57 11.68 3.62
C ALA A 84 15.81 11.91 4.93
N ALA A 85 15.06 13.01 5.05
CA ALA A 85 14.22 13.29 6.20
C ALA A 85 13.15 12.21 6.41
N ALA A 86 12.51 11.75 5.33
CA ALA A 86 11.53 10.66 5.39
C ALA A 86 12.14 9.37 5.94
N PHE A 87 13.34 9.01 5.50
CA PHE A 87 14.06 7.84 6.02
C PHE A 87 14.46 7.99 7.49
N PHE A 88 14.86 9.19 7.94
CA PHE A 88 15.09 9.45 9.36
C PHE A 88 13.82 9.30 10.20
N VAL A 89 12.71 9.82 9.73
CA VAL A 89 11.41 9.68 10.41
C VAL A 89 10.99 8.21 10.50
N LEU A 90 11.16 7.45 9.41
CA LEU A 90 10.93 6.00 9.39
C LEU A 90 11.82 5.27 10.40
N ALA A 91 13.11 5.61 10.45
CA ALA A 91 14.06 5.00 11.36
C ALA A 91 13.67 5.25 12.83
N ILE A 92 13.35 6.49 13.18
CA ILE A 92 12.90 6.87 14.52
C ILE A 92 11.61 6.13 14.89
N GLY A 93 10.60 6.15 14.02
CA GLY A 93 9.31 5.52 14.28
C GLY A 93 9.43 4.01 14.48
N ASN A 94 10.14 3.33 13.58
CA ASN A 94 10.37 1.89 13.70
C ASN A 94 11.23 1.55 14.93
N PHE A 95 12.23 2.35 15.26
CA PHE A 95 13.04 2.14 16.47
C PHE A 95 12.21 2.25 17.74
N LEU A 96 11.33 3.25 17.83
CA LEU A 96 10.44 3.43 18.98
C LEU A 96 9.47 2.27 19.10
N LEU A 97 8.84 1.83 18.00
CA LEU A 97 7.96 0.66 18.00
C LEU A 97 8.70 -0.61 18.43
N GLY A 98 9.89 -0.84 17.89
CA GLY A 98 10.71 -2.00 18.24
C GLY A 98 11.35 -1.92 19.63
N SER A 99 11.19 -0.83 20.36
CA SER A 99 11.80 -0.64 21.68
C SER A 99 10.76 -0.46 22.80
N LEU A 100 9.49 -0.64 22.50
CA LEU A 100 8.41 -0.32 23.45
C LEU A 100 8.49 -1.14 24.76
N SER A 101 8.96 -2.39 24.71
CA SER A 101 9.20 -3.22 25.90
C SER A 101 10.53 -2.95 26.61
N ALA A 102 11.38 -2.08 26.05
CA ALA A 102 12.67 -1.77 26.65
C ALA A 102 12.52 -0.97 27.96
N PRO A 103 13.41 -1.20 28.97
CA PRO A 103 13.31 -0.52 30.28
C PRO A 103 13.31 1.01 30.18
N TRP A 104 14.08 1.59 29.25
CA TRP A 104 14.16 3.05 29.05
C TRP A 104 12.85 3.66 28.49
N MET A 105 11.98 2.85 27.86
CA MET A 105 10.66 3.27 27.38
C MET A 105 9.57 3.18 28.45
N ALA A 106 9.86 2.62 29.64
CA ALA A 106 8.86 2.41 30.69
C ALA A 106 8.14 3.72 31.10
N GLY A 107 8.85 4.84 31.19
CA GLY A 107 8.26 6.14 31.50
C GLY A 107 7.24 6.58 30.43
N VAL A 108 7.56 6.42 29.17
CA VAL A 108 6.67 6.76 28.03
C VAL A 108 5.47 5.80 28.00
N ARG A 109 5.72 4.50 28.16
CA ARG A 109 4.67 3.47 28.15
C ARG A 109 3.66 3.65 29.26
N ASN A 110 4.09 4.13 30.43
CA ASN A 110 3.23 4.32 31.59
C ASN A 110 2.57 5.72 31.63
N ALA A 111 2.96 6.63 30.75
CA ALA A 111 2.40 7.99 30.70
C ALA A 111 0.98 8.06 30.11
N LEU A 112 0.63 7.13 29.22
CA LEU A 112 -0.65 7.08 28.52
C LEU A 112 -1.19 5.65 28.45
N PRO A 113 -2.51 5.45 28.34
CA PRO A 113 -3.08 4.16 27.95
C PRO A 113 -2.41 3.66 26.66
N LEU A 114 -2.02 2.39 26.62
CA LEU A 114 -1.26 1.81 25.52
C LEU A 114 -1.89 2.06 24.14
N PHE A 115 -3.22 1.95 24.07
CA PHE A 115 -3.95 2.20 22.82
C PHE A 115 -3.78 3.65 22.33
N ALA A 116 -3.84 4.64 23.21
CA ALA A 116 -3.61 6.04 22.86
C ALA A 116 -2.14 6.31 22.48
N LEU A 117 -1.21 5.71 23.23
CA LEU A 117 0.23 5.79 22.93
C LEU A 117 0.54 5.23 21.53
N MET A 118 -0.07 4.11 21.17
CA MET A 118 0.14 3.49 19.86
C MET A 118 -0.34 4.36 18.69
N HIS A 119 -1.41 5.14 18.83
CA HIS A 119 -1.80 6.11 17.81
C HIS A 119 -0.69 7.14 17.53
N LEU A 120 -0.06 7.64 18.60
CA LEU A 120 1.03 8.61 18.46
C LEU A 120 2.31 7.98 17.88
N LEU A 121 2.69 6.80 18.38
CA LEU A 121 3.92 6.13 17.91
C LEU A 121 3.81 5.65 16.48
N MET A 122 2.67 5.12 16.05
CA MET A 122 2.46 4.64 14.68
C MET A 122 2.32 5.76 13.67
N LEU A 123 1.93 6.97 14.09
CA LEU A 123 1.90 8.13 13.21
C LEU A 123 3.30 8.46 12.65
N ILE A 124 4.35 8.29 13.47
CA ILE A 124 5.72 8.65 13.09
C ILE A 124 6.18 7.85 11.86
N PRO A 125 6.23 6.50 11.88
CA PRO A 125 6.66 5.74 10.71
C PRO A 125 5.65 5.82 9.56
N ALA A 126 4.38 6.12 9.78
CA ALA A 126 3.40 6.29 8.71
C ALA A 126 3.71 7.49 7.81
N MET A 127 4.39 8.52 8.33
CA MET A 127 4.74 9.71 7.54
C MET A 127 5.88 9.47 6.55
N GLY A 128 6.72 8.45 6.75
CA GLY A 128 7.84 8.16 5.85
C GLY A 128 7.42 7.74 4.44
N PRO A 129 6.64 6.65 4.25
CA PRO A 129 6.17 6.20 2.93
C PRO A 129 5.36 7.26 2.19
N ALA A 130 4.71 8.15 2.93
CA ALA A 130 3.99 9.30 2.39
C ALA A 130 4.86 10.21 1.52
N VAL A 131 6.13 10.31 1.85
CA VAL A 131 7.11 11.16 1.16
C VAL A 131 7.94 10.35 0.17
N VAL A 132 8.35 9.14 0.56
CA VAL A 132 9.24 8.28 -0.26
C VAL A 132 8.61 8.01 -1.63
N LYS A 133 7.36 7.56 -1.67
CA LYS A 133 6.67 7.22 -2.92
C LYS A 133 6.64 8.35 -3.96
N PRO A 134 6.12 9.54 -3.67
CA PRO A 134 6.08 10.63 -4.65
C PRO A 134 7.47 11.09 -5.09
N VAL A 135 8.47 11.03 -4.20
CA VAL A 135 9.86 11.40 -4.52
C VAL A 135 10.48 10.39 -5.49
N VAL A 136 10.36 9.09 -5.25
CA VAL A 136 10.94 8.06 -6.13
C VAL A 136 10.26 8.05 -7.49
N VAL A 137 8.93 8.13 -7.53
CA VAL A 137 8.17 8.24 -8.78
C VAL A 137 8.54 9.52 -9.55
N GLY A 138 8.64 10.66 -8.84
CA GLY A 138 9.07 11.94 -9.42
C GLY A 138 10.52 11.90 -9.91
N THR A 139 11.42 11.18 -9.21
CA THR A 139 12.79 10.95 -9.67
C THR A 139 12.81 10.13 -10.95
N THR A 140 12.00 9.09 -11.03
CA THR A 140 11.88 8.27 -12.25
C THR A 140 11.44 9.13 -13.44
N ALA A 141 10.50 10.04 -13.24
CA ALA A 141 10.05 10.96 -14.30
C ALA A 141 11.17 11.91 -14.78
N ARG A 142 12.00 12.44 -13.84
CA ARG A 142 13.00 13.49 -14.12
C ARG A 142 14.40 12.94 -14.46
N ALA A 143 14.71 11.71 -14.04
CA ALA A 143 16.04 11.09 -14.19
C ALA A 143 16.10 10.01 -15.27
N ALA A 144 15.00 9.80 -16.02
CA ALA A 144 14.92 8.92 -17.18
C ALA A 144 14.67 9.72 -18.43
N ASP A 145 15.42 9.46 -19.50
CA ASP A 145 15.15 9.99 -20.83
C ASP A 145 13.80 9.50 -21.35
N GLU A 146 13.15 10.25 -22.22
CA GLU A 146 11.78 9.99 -22.64
C GLU A 146 11.59 8.59 -23.25
N ASN A 147 12.56 8.13 -24.04
CA ASN A 147 12.57 6.83 -24.71
C ASN A 147 12.66 5.62 -23.76
N VAL A 148 13.20 5.81 -22.53
CA VAL A 148 13.36 4.75 -21.51
C VAL A 148 12.45 4.95 -20.28
N ARG A 149 11.71 6.05 -20.20
CA ARG A 149 10.87 6.41 -19.03
C ARG A 149 9.86 5.33 -18.65
N THR A 150 9.22 4.70 -19.66
CA THR A 150 8.29 3.57 -19.43
C THR A 150 9.01 2.38 -18.80
N ILE A 151 10.24 2.08 -19.22
CA ILE A 151 11.07 1.03 -18.63
C ILE A 151 11.42 1.39 -17.18
N GLY A 152 11.72 2.68 -16.91
CA GLY A 152 11.97 3.19 -15.57
C GLY A 152 10.81 2.93 -14.60
N TYR A 153 9.58 3.18 -15.01
CA TYR A 153 8.39 2.85 -14.20
C TYR A 153 8.21 1.35 -14.02
N SER A 154 8.56 0.54 -15.02
CA SER A 154 8.51 -0.92 -14.89
C SER A 154 9.55 -1.44 -13.89
N ILE A 155 10.76 -0.86 -13.87
CA ILE A 155 11.80 -1.16 -12.87
C ILE A 155 11.29 -0.79 -11.47
N TYR A 156 10.77 0.43 -11.29
CA TYR A 156 10.18 0.87 -10.02
C TYR A 156 9.09 -0.10 -9.53
N TYR A 157 8.14 -0.46 -10.39
CA TYR A 157 7.07 -1.39 -10.03
C TYR A 157 7.60 -2.78 -9.63
N THR A 158 8.60 -3.28 -10.36
CA THR A 158 9.27 -4.55 -10.03
C THR A 158 9.94 -4.48 -8.66
N VAL A 159 10.65 -3.41 -8.38
CA VAL A 159 11.33 -3.17 -7.09
C VAL A 159 10.35 -3.18 -5.93
N VAL A 160 9.19 -2.51 -6.07
CA VAL A 160 8.13 -2.50 -5.06
C VAL A 160 7.62 -3.92 -4.78
N ASN A 161 7.34 -4.70 -5.83
CA ASN A 161 6.83 -6.07 -5.68
C ASN A 161 7.87 -7.05 -5.12
N VAL A 162 9.16 -6.88 -5.49
CA VAL A 162 10.26 -7.67 -4.88
C VAL A 162 10.32 -7.39 -3.37
N GLY A 163 10.19 -6.13 -2.96
CA GLY A 163 10.13 -5.75 -1.54
C GLY A 163 8.92 -6.36 -0.83
N ALA A 164 7.75 -6.37 -1.48
CA ALA A 164 6.53 -6.96 -0.93
C ALA A 164 6.60 -8.49 -0.77
N ALA A 165 7.28 -9.18 -1.69
CA ALA A 165 7.45 -10.64 -1.62
C ALA A 165 8.52 -11.05 -0.58
N ILE A 166 9.67 -10.35 -0.54
CA ILE A 166 10.81 -10.73 0.30
C ILE A 166 10.66 -10.19 1.73
N GLY A 167 10.07 -8.98 1.90
CA GLY A 167 9.93 -8.33 3.20
C GLY A 167 9.32 -9.20 4.29
N PRO A 168 8.14 -9.83 4.08
CA PRO A 168 7.53 -10.74 5.04
C PRO A 168 8.42 -11.95 5.38
N LEU A 169 9.11 -12.53 4.39
CA LEU A 169 10.02 -13.66 4.60
C LEU A 169 11.21 -13.28 5.49
N MET A 170 11.82 -12.11 5.26
CA MET A 170 12.87 -11.59 6.12
C MET A 170 12.35 -11.30 7.53
N ALA A 171 11.16 -10.72 7.67
CA ALA A 171 10.51 -10.50 8.95
C ALA A 171 10.28 -11.80 9.72
N SER A 172 9.88 -12.89 9.03
CA SER A 172 9.75 -14.21 9.61
C SER A 172 11.07 -14.71 10.20
N MET A 173 12.17 -14.58 9.44
CA MET A 173 13.50 -15.00 9.91
C MET A 173 13.92 -14.21 11.15
N VAL A 174 13.79 -12.90 11.14
CA VAL A 174 14.14 -12.04 12.29
C VAL A 174 13.25 -12.36 13.49
N ARG A 175 11.93 -12.45 13.31
CA ARG A 175 10.96 -12.73 14.37
C ARG A 175 11.25 -14.06 15.07
N ARG A 176 11.57 -15.10 14.31
CA ARG A 176 11.85 -16.43 14.86
C ARG A 176 13.20 -16.52 15.57
N SER A 177 14.21 -15.77 15.11
CA SER A 177 15.56 -15.83 15.68
C SER A 177 15.76 -14.93 16.89
N VAL A 178 15.19 -13.70 16.86
CA VAL A 178 15.48 -12.66 17.86
C VAL A 178 14.24 -11.94 18.39
N GLY A 179 13.03 -12.37 17.98
CA GLY A 179 11.75 -11.83 18.45
C GLY A 179 11.14 -10.74 17.58
N VAL A 180 9.82 -10.51 17.78
CA VAL A 180 9.00 -9.63 16.90
C VAL A 180 9.42 -8.18 16.95
N GLU A 181 9.85 -7.64 18.10
CA GLU A 181 10.31 -6.25 18.21
C GLU A 181 11.53 -5.97 17.33
N ASN A 182 12.41 -6.96 17.15
CA ASN A 182 13.60 -6.80 16.34
C ASN A 182 13.30 -6.67 14.84
N VAL A 183 12.11 -7.06 14.37
CA VAL A 183 11.68 -6.77 12.99
C VAL A 183 11.63 -5.25 12.79
N PHE A 184 11.06 -4.51 13.74
CA PHE A 184 11.01 -3.04 13.70
C PHE A 184 12.41 -2.42 13.87
N ARG A 185 13.24 -2.96 14.76
CA ARG A 185 14.64 -2.45 14.95
C ARG A 185 15.50 -2.66 13.71
N VAL A 186 15.38 -3.81 13.04
CA VAL A 186 16.08 -4.07 11.76
C VAL A 186 15.57 -3.10 10.69
N SER A 187 14.26 -2.88 10.60
CA SER A 187 13.68 -1.90 9.69
C SER A 187 14.17 -0.47 9.98
N ALA A 188 14.32 -0.12 11.25
CA ALA A 188 14.91 1.16 11.67
C ALA A 188 16.36 1.28 11.20
N ALA A 189 17.19 0.26 11.38
CA ALA A 189 18.56 0.25 10.94
C ALA A 189 18.69 0.36 9.41
N VAL A 190 17.86 -0.39 8.67
CA VAL A 190 17.81 -0.33 7.20
C VAL A 190 17.41 1.06 6.72
N THR A 191 16.34 1.65 7.26
CA THR A 191 15.89 2.98 6.84
C THR A 191 16.90 4.08 7.24
N LEU A 192 17.58 3.95 8.39
CA LEU A 192 18.66 4.84 8.74
C LEU A 192 19.84 4.74 7.75
N ALA A 193 20.21 3.53 7.35
CA ALA A 193 21.24 3.34 6.31
C ALA A 193 20.80 3.97 4.98
N MET A 194 19.52 3.87 4.61
CA MET A 194 18.99 4.52 3.40
C MET A 194 18.98 6.05 3.50
N ALA A 195 18.78 6.62 4.68
CA ALA A 195 19.00 8.05 4.90
C ALA A 195 20.44 8.48 4.58
N VAL A 196 21.41 7.72 5.08
CA VAL A 196 22.84 7.97 4.82
C VAL A 196 23.16 7.80 3.32
N VAL A 197 22.69 6.71 2.70
CA VAL A 197 22.89 6.48 1.24
C VAL A 197 22.30 7.65 0.44
N THR A 198 21.11 8.12 0.80
CA THR A 198 20.47 9.26 0.13
C THR A 198 21.31 10.53 0.28
N LEU A 199 21.81 10.83 1.48
CA LEU A 199 22.64 12.01 1.71
C LEU A 199 23.99 11.96 0.98
N LEU A 200 24.57 10.78 0.81
CA LEU A 200 25.89 10.65 0.18
C LEU A 200 25.80 10.55 -1.34
N PHE A 201 24.83 9.81 -1.87
CA PHE A 201 24.84 9.41 -3.28
C PHE A 201 23.68 9.98 -4.11
N TYR A 202 22.57 10.42 -3.48
CA TYR A 202 21.46 10.98 -4.23
C TYR A 202 21.79 12.41 -4.68
N ARG A 203 21.76 12.62 -6.00
CA ARG A 203 21.91 13.95 -6.60
C ARG A 203 20.55 14.45 -7.05
N GLU A 204 20.23 15.71 -6.72
CA GLU A 204 18.99 16.34 -7.14
C GLU A 204 18.84 16.26 -8.66
N PRO A 205 17.76 15.66 -9.22
CA PRO A 205 17.55 15.69 -10.65
C PRO A 205 17.24 17.11 -11.10
N ALA A 206 17.76 17.51 -12.25
CA ALA A 206 17.52 18.84 -12.79
C ALA A 206 16.00 19.06 -12.95
N GLN A 207 15.50 20.20 -12.53
CA GLN A 207 14.13 20.62 -12.83
C GLN A 207 14.04 20.87 -14.33
N GLU A 208 13.02 20.33 -14.98
CA GLU A 208 12.74 20.66 -16.39
C GLU A 208 12.48 22.19 -16.46
N ALA A 209 13.15 22.85 -17.41
CA ALA A 209 12.90 24.27 -17.70
C ALA A 209 11.44 24.39 -18.20
N GLY A 210 10.56 24.90 -17.36
CA GLY A 210 9.11 24.93 -17.58
C GLY A 210 8.29 24.16 -16.52
N GLY A 211 8.96 23.57 -15.53
CA GLY A 211 8.33 22.87 -14.41
C GLY A 211 7.32 23.75 -13.70
N GLY A 212 6.09 23.26 -13.56
CA GLY A 212 4.94 23.98 -13.03
C GLY A 212 5.26 24.65 -11.69
N GLN A 213 4.54 25.73 -11.42
CA GLN A 213 4.68 26.50 -10.18
C GLN A 213 4.78 25.59 -8.96
N VAL A 214 5.81 25.78 -8.13
CA VAL A 214 5.98 25.08 -6.84
C VAL A 214 4.71 25.28 -6.05
N ARG A 215 3.91 24.22 -5.95
CA ARG A 215 2.63 24.28 -5.24
C ARG A 215 2.90 24.33 -3.74
N THR A 216 2.33 25.29 -3.06
CA THR A 216 2.34 25.30 -1.59
C THR A 216 1.41 24.18 -1.06
N VAL A 217 1.68 23.69 0.16
CA VAL A 217 0.80 22.74 0.85
C VAL A 217 -0.65 23.24 0.88
N ALA A 218 -0.84 24.54 1.13
CA ALA A 218 -2.16 25.18 1.14
C ALA A 218 -2.84 25.15 -0.24
N GLN A 219 -2.10 25.38 -1.33
CA GLN A 219 -2.63 25.28 -2.70
C GLN A 219 -2.98 23.82 -3.06
N THR A 220 -2.15 22.87 -2.63
CA THR A 220 -2.43 21.44 -2.80
C THR A 220 -3.71 21.04 -2.08
N PHE A 221 -3.89 21.51 -0.83
CA PHE A 221 -5.11 21.25 -0.06
C PHE A 221 -6.35 21.95 -0.66
N LYS A 222 -6.22 23.18 -1.15
CA LYS A 222 -7.31 23.89 -1.86
C LYS A 222 -7.72 23.17 -3.14
N ASN A 223 -6.76 22.66 -3.88
CA ASN A 223 -7.03 21.86 -5.08
C ASN A 223 -7.68 20.51 -4.73
N LEU A 224 -7.25 19.88 -3.61
CA LEU A 224 -7.90 18.70 -3.06
C LEU A 224 -9.40 18.95 -2.85
N VAL A 225 -9.74 19.98 -2.09
CA VAL A 225 -11.15 20.33 -1.79
C VAL A 225 -11.94 20.60 -3.08
N ARG A 226 -11.32 21.28 -4.06
CA ARG A 226 -11.98 21.58 -5.35
C ARG A 226 -12.35 20.31 -6.12
N VAL A 227 -11.46 19.32 -6.19
CA VAL A 227 -11.72 18.06 -6.91
C VAL A 227 -12.74 17.20 -6.16
N LEU A 228 -12.82 17.30 -4.84
CA LEU A 228 -13.87 16.66 -4.04
C LEU A 228 -15.27 17.24 -4.35
N GLY A 229 -15.37 18.36 -5.04
CA GLY A 229 -16.63 18.90 -5.57
C GLY A 229 -17.16 18.16 -6.82
N ASP A 230 -16.35 17.37 -7.49
CA ASP A 230 -16.82 16.51 -8.59
C ASP A 230 -17.50 15.24 -8.04
N VAL A 231 -18.81 15.30 -7.94
CA VAL A 231 -19.64 14.23 -7.37
C VAL A 231 -19.43 12.89 -8.09
N LYS A 232 -19.27 12.89 -9.41
CA LYS A 232 -19.06 11.66 -10.19
C LYS A 232 -17.72 11.02 -9.84
N PHE A 233 -16.68 11.84 -9.80
CA PHE A 233 -15.34 11.39 -9.45
C PHE A 233 -15.28 10.86 -8.00
N VAL A 234 -15.83 11.63 -7.04
CA VAL A 234 -15.87 11.21 -5.63
C VAL A 234 -16.68 9.94 -5.42
N THR A 235 -17.82 9.81 -6.10
CA THR A 235 -18.64 8.59 -6.05
C THR A 235 -17.84 7.36 -6.51
N PHE A 236 -17.08 7.48 -7.59
CA PHE A 236 -16.21 6.40 -8.04
C PHE A 236 -15.16 6.04 -6.98
N LEU A 237 -14.47 7.03 -6.41
CA LEU A 237 -13.44 6.79 -5.37
C LEU A 237 -14.03 6.10 -4.14
N VAL A 238 -15.20 6.56 -3.69
CA VAL A 238 -15.88 5.96 -2.53
C VAL A 238 -16.31 4.52 -2.80
N ILE A 239 -16.94 4.25 -3.97
CA ILE A 239 -17.31 2.88 -4.34
C ILE A 239 -16.07 2.00 -4.44
N PHE A 240 -15.02 2.47 -5.12
CA PHE A 240 -13.80 1.69 -5.31
C PHE A 240 -13.03 1.44 -4.00
N SER A 241 -13.23 2.27 -2.96
CA SER A 241 -12.70 2.01 -1.62
C SER A 241 -13.18 0.66 -1.05
N GLY A 242 -14.36 0.19 -1.47
CA GLY A 242 -14.88 -1.12 -1.08
C GLY A 242 -13.99 -2.29 -1.53
N PHE A 243 -13.33 -2.20 -2.69
CA PHE A 243 -12.30 -3.17 -3.09
C PHE A 243 -11.17 -3.22 -2.06
N TRP A 244 -10.67 -2.07 -1.62
CA TRP A 244 -9.58 -2.01 -0.66
C TRP A 244 -9.99 -2.45 0.75
N VAL A 245 -11.26 -2.26 1.14
CA VAL A 245 -11.80 -2.85 2.39
C VAL A 245 -11.65 -4.37 2.37
N VAL A 246 -11.97 -5.00 1.25
CA VAL A 246 -11.89 -6.46 1.07
C VAL A 246 -10.43 -6.92 0.94
N PHE A 247 -9.63 -6.21 0.17
CA PHE A 247 -8.23 -6.55 -0.09
C PHE A 247 -7.38 -6.53 1.19
N TRP A 248 -7.51 -5.47 1.98
CA TRP A 248 -6.70 -5.31 3.19
C TRP A 248 -7.02 -6.29 4.30
N GLN A 249 -8.09 -7.10 4.19
CA GLN A 249 -8.35 -8.15 5.16
C GLN A 249 -7.18 -9.15 5.28
N MET A 250 -6.35 -9.26 4.25
CA MET A 250 -5.15 -10.10 4.30
C MET A 250 -4.13 -9.66 5.36
N TYR A 251 -4.06 -8.36 5.67
CA TYR A 251 -3.19 -7.82 6.74
C TYR A 251 -3.95 -7.52 8.03
N LEU A 252 -5.27 -7.24 7.95
CA LEU A 252 -6.09 -6.83 9.07
C LEU A 252 -6.65 -8.01 9.85
N ALA A 253 -7.36 -8.89 9.17
CA ALA A 253 -8.09 -9.99 9.80
C ALA A 253 -7.39 -11.34 9.68
N LEU A 254 -6.82 -11.66 8.50
CA LEU A 254 -6.29 -12.98 8.21
C LEU A 254 -5.20 -13.46 9.20
N PRO A 255 -4.21 -12.63 9.61
CA PRO A 255 -3.19 -13.05 10.56
C PRO A 255 -3.77 -13.48 11.90
N ILE A 256 -4.71 -12.71 12.44
CA ILE A 256 -5.38 -12.99 13.71
C ILE A 256 -6.27 -14.24 13.55
N TYR A 257 -7.10 -14.27 12.49
CA TYR A 257 -7.97 -15.40 12.20
C TYR A 257 -7.19 -16.72 12.12
N VAL A 258 -6.10 -16.75 11.37
CA VAL A 258 -5.31 -17.98 11.18
C VAL A 258 -4.68 -18.42 12.48
N ARG A 259 -4.07 -17.53 13.23
CA ARG A 259 -3.38 -17.88 14.49
C ARG A 259 -4.33 -18.24 15.62
N THR A 260 -5.50 -17.64 15.65
CA THR A 260 -6.48 -17.89 16.72
C THR A 260 -7.36 -19.11 16.45
N TYR A 261 -7.79 -19.29 15.19
CA TYR A 261 -8.84 -20.28 14.87
C TYR A 261 -8.41 -21.42 13.96
N VAL A 262 -7.21 -21.33 13.35
CA VAL A 262 -6.75 -22.37 12.40
C VAL A 262 -5.50 -23.08 12.90
N ASN A 263 -4.41 -22.34 13.10
CA ASN A 263 -3.13 -22.90 13.55
C ASN A 263 -2.31 -21.82 14.27
N PRO A 264 -2.11 -21.90 15.59
CA PRO A 264 -1.31 -20.97 16.36
C PRO A 264 0.15 -20.85 15.89
N ASP A 265 0.70 -21.92 15.31
CA ASP A 265 2.07 -21.96 14.82
C ASP A 265 2.21 -21.57 13.35
N ALA A 266 1.13 -21.12 12.69
CA ALA A 266 1.14 -20.77 11.28
C ALA A 266 2.21 -19.71 10.96
N ASN A 267 2.91 -19.92 9.85
CA ASN A 267 3.86 -18.95 9.32
C ASN A 267 3.11 -17.88 8.51
N ILE A 268 2.54 -16.91 9.20
CA ILE A 268 1.75 -15.82 8.60
C ILE A 268 2.59 -15.06 7.57
N ASP A 269 3.86 -14.83 7.86
CA ASP A 269 4.75 -14.07 6.98
C ASP A 269 4.91 -14.75 5.60
N ALA A 270 5.05 -16.08 5.61
CA ALA A 270 5.10 -16.87 4.37
C ALA A 270 3.76 -16.88 3.63
N LEU A 271 2.63 -16.93 4.35
CA LEU A 271 1.30 -16.83 3.74
C LEU A 271 1.11 -15.48 3.04
N LEU A 272 1.46 -14.37 3.70
CA LEU A 272 1.33 -13.04 3.10
C LEU A 272 2.24 -12.83 1.89
N ALA A 273 3.40 -13.51 1.82
CA ALA A 273 4.28 -13.46 0.66
C ALA A 273 3.66 -14.16 -0.59
N VAL A 274 2.67 -15.03 -0.42
CA VAL A 274 1.98 -15.72 -1.53
C VAL A 274 1.32 -14.73 -2.48
N GLU A 275 0.66 -13.72 -1.94
CA GLU A 275 -0.02 -12.70 -2.73
C GLU A 275 0.97 -11.96 -3.63
N ALA A 276 2.01 -11.33 -3.08
CA ALA A 276 3.00 -10.57 -3.85
C ALA A 276 3.75 -11.45 -4.87
N THR A 277 4.05 -12.70 -4.51
CA THR A 277 4.67 -13.68 -5.42
C THR A 277 3.74 -13.99 -6.60
N THR A 278 2.44 -14.16 -6.34
CA THR A 278 1.42 -14.38 -7.37
C THR A 278 1.28 -13.18 -8.29
N VAL A 279 1.31 -11.95 -7.74
CA VAL A 279 1.31 -10.72 -8.54
C VAL A 279 2.50 -10.71 -9.50
N ILE A 280 3.72 -10.97 -9.01
CA ILE A 280 4.94 -11.00 -9.84
C ILE A 280 4.80 -12.03 -10.96
N ALA A 281 4.43 -13.27 -10.62
CA ALA A 281 4.34 -14.37 -11.56
C ALA A 281 3.17 -14.19 -12.56
N GLY A 282 2.04 -13.65 -12.10
CA GLY A 282 0.80 -13.54 -12.87
C GLY A 282 0.70 -12.31 -13.76
N THR A 283 1.40 -11.22 -13.42
CA THR A 283 1.21 -9.91 -14.07
C THR A 283 1.34 -9.97 -15.60
N PHE A 284 2.38 -10.62 -16.11
CA PHE A 284 2.60 -10.69 -17.56
C PHE A 284 1.49 -11.48 -18.27
N LEU A 285 1.18 -12.67 -17.77
CA LEU A 285 0.16 -13.56 -18.37
C LEU A 285 -1.22 -12.94 -18.30
N VAL A 286 -1.63 -12.43 -17.15
CA VAL A 286 -2.95 -11.83 -16.95
C VAL A 286 -3.13 -10.59 -17.81
N ASN A 287 -2.13 -9.70 -17.86
CA ASN A 287 -2.18 -8.53 -18.73
C ASN A 287 -2.27 -8.89 -20.20
N TYR A 288 -1.57 -9.94 -20.63
CA TYR A 288 -1.69 -10.44 -22.02
C TYR A 288 -3.10 -10.97 -22.31
N LEU A 289 -3.69 -11.75 -21.41
CA LEU A 289 -5.03 -12.32 -21.58
C LEU A 289 -6.12 -11.24 -21.54
N THR A 290 -5.95 -10.22 -20.68
CA THR A 290 -6.95 -9.17 -20.48
C THR A 290 -6.77 -7.95 -21.39
N ARG A 291 -5.76 -7.92 -22.27
CA ARG A 291 -5.41 -6.74 -23.10
C ARG A 291 -6.56 -6.21 -23.98
N LYS A 292 -7.50 -7.08 -24.39
CA LYS A 292 -8.66 -6.73 -25.22
C LYS A 292 -9.91 -6.37 -24.41
N VAL A 293 -9.87 -6.55 -23.09
CA VAL A 293 -11.00 -6.25 -22.19
C VAL A 293 -11.06 -4.73 -21.97
N PRO A 294 -12.25 -4.10 -22.14
CA PRO A 294 -12.40 -2.69 -21.83
C PRO A 294 -11.95 -2.36 -20.40
N PRO A 295 -11.20 -1.26 -20.18
CA PRO A 295 -10.58 -0.98 -18.88
C PRO A 295 -11.54 -1.03 -17.68
N PHE A 296 -12.72 -0.43 -17.80
CA PHE A 296 -13.69 -0.39 -16.69
C PHE A 296 -14.29 -1.77 -16.42
N LEU A 297 -14.54 -2.58 -17.44
CA LEU A 297 -14.99 -3.97 -17.28
C LEU A 297 -13.93 -4.83 -16.59
N ALA A 298 -12.64 -4.60 -16.90
CA ALA A 298 -11.55 -5.29 -16.21
C ALA A 298 -11.47 -4.88 -14.73
N ILE A 299 -11.72 -3.60 -14.38
CA ILE A 299 -11.83 -3.16 -12.98
C ILE A 299 -12.95 -3.95 -12.27
N ILE A 300 -14.17 -3.99 -12.86
CA ILE A 300 -15.31 -4.72 -12.30
C ILE A 300 -14.98 -6.22 -12.10
N ALA A 301 -14.40 -6.85 -13.12
CA ALA A 301 -14.04 -8.26 -13.07
C ALA A 301 -12.97 -8.55 -12.00
N GLY A 302 -11.93 -7.72 -11.92
CA GLY A 302 -10.88 -7.89 -10.91
C GLY A 302 -11.39 -7.70 -9.49
N VAL A 303 -12.27 -6.71 -9.26
CA VAL A 303 -12.94 -6.51 -7.96
C VAL A 303 -13.78 -7.73 -7.60
N LEU A 304 -14.55 -8.29 -8.53
CA LEU A 304 -15.35 -9.49 -8.29
C LEU A 304 -14.48 -10.70 -7.95
N ILE A 305 -13.42 -10.96 -8.73
CA ILE A 305 -12.49 -12.07 -8.50
C ILE A 305 -11.90 -11.96 -7.08
N SER A 306 -11.35 -10.80 -6.71
CA SER A 306 -10.80 -10.58 -5.37
C SER A 306 -11.85 -10.73 -4.27
N SER A 307 -13.09 -10.34 -4.54
CA SER A 307 -14.19 -10.45 -3.57
C SER A 307 -14.56 -11.91 -3.27
N LEU A 308 -14.53 -12.76 -4.29
CA LEU A 308 -14.84 -14.19 -4.16
C LEU A 308 -13.70 -15.00 -3.54
N ALA A 309 -12.49 -14.46 -3.50
CA ALA A 309 -11.32 -15.12 -2.93
C ALA A 309 -11.54 -15.58 -1.47
N TRP A 310 -12.20 -14.79 -0.67
CA TRP A 310 -12.41 -15.08 0.75
C TRP A 310 -13.39 -16.22 1.02
N LEU A 311 -14.20 -16.63 0.02
CA LEU A 311 -15.07 -17.79 0.13
C LEU A 311 -14.29 -19.09 0.29
N PHE A 312 -13.02 -19.17 -0.13
CA PHE A 312 -12.17 -20.31 0.14
C PHE A 312 -12.08 -20.64 1.64
N LEU A 313 -12.06 -19.60 2.49
CA LEU A 313 -11.97 -19.75 3.96
C LEU A 313 -13.30 -20.16 4.61
N THR A 314 -14.40 -20.14 3.87
CA THR A 314 -15.69 -20.66 4.33
C THR A 314 -15.84 -22.16 4.01
N VAL A 315 -15.10 -22.64 2.99
CA VAL A 315 -15.10 -24.06 2.57
C VAL A 315 -14.14 -24.88 3.42
N GLY A 316 -12.99 -24.29 3.80
CA GLY A 316 -12.01 -24.95 4.65
C GLY A 316 -11.02 -23.97 5.27
N SER A 317 -10.50 -24.37 6.45
CA SER A 317 -9.57 -23.53 7.22
C SER A 317 -8.11 -24.00 7.14
N SER A 318 -7.79 -25.01 6.31
CA SER A 318 -6.41 -25.50 6.18
C SER A 318 -5.55 -24.61 5.28
N THR A 319 -4.24 -24.72 5.40
CA THR A 319 -3.26 -23.93 4.63
C THR A 319 -3.54 -23.86 3.11
N PRO A 320 -3.92 -24.96 2.41
CA PRO A 320 -4.25 -24.86 0.99
C PRO A 320 -5.40 -23.92 0.65
N PHE A 321 -6.44 -23.85 1.49
CA PHE A 321 -7.55 -22.91 1.28
C PHE A 321 -7.11 -21.46 1.48
N ILE A 322 -6.25 -21.19 2.46
CA ILE A 322 -5.68 -19.86 2.70
C ILE A 322 -4.80 -19.45 1.52
N VAL A 323 -3.92 -20.33 1.06
CA VAL A 323 -3.07 -20.09 -0.13
C VAL A 323 -3.93 -19.86 -1.37
N GLY A 324 -4.98 -20.68 -1.58
CA GLY A 324 -5.93 -20.50 -2.68
C GLY A 324 -6.63 -19.14 -2.64
N ALA A 325 -7.08 -18.71 -1.46
CA ALA A 325 -7.68 -17.39 -1.27
C ALA A 325 -6.70 -16.27 -1.66
N LEU A 326 -5.45 -16.34 -1.20
CA LEU A 326 -4.43 -15.31 -1.49
C LEU A 326 -4.05 -15.28 -2.97
N ILE A 327 -3.97 -16.44 -3.64
CA ILE A 327 -3.74 -16.52 -5.10
C ILE A 327 -4.89 -15.85 -5.86
N VAL A 328 -6.14 -16.19 -5.54
CA VAL A 328 -7.31 -15.62 -6.23
C VAL A 328 -7.43 -14.12 -5.95
N LEU A 329 -7.14 -13.68 -4.72
CA LEU A 329 -7.08 -12.27 -4.35
C LEU A 329 -6.09 -11.51 -5.24
N ALA A 330 -4.87 -12.03 -5.36
CA ALA A 330 -3.80 -11.46 -6.17
C ALA A 330 -4.15 -11.42 -7.67
N LEU A 331 -4.75 -12.49 -8.21
CA LEU A 331 -5.19 -12.52 -9.60
C LEU A 331 -6.23 -11.41 -9.89
N GLY A 332 -7.17 -11.20 -8.98
CA GLY A 332 -8.13 -10.11 -9.10
C GLY A 332 -7.45 -8.72 -9.06
N GLU A 333 -6.44 -8.54 -8.20
CA GLU A 333 -5.64 -7.31 -8.16
C GLU A 333 -4.92 -7.07 -9.49
N VAL A 334 -4.22 -8.08 -10.02
CA VAL A 334 -3.49 -7.95 -11.30
C VAL A 334 -4.42 -7.60 -12.46
N VAL A 335 -5.66 -8.10 -12.47
CA VAL A 335 -6.66 -7.76 -13.49
C VAL A 335 -7.08 -6.29 -13.40
N GLN A 336 -7.33 -5.78 -12.18
CA GLN A 336 -7.92 -4.44 -12.01
C GLN A 336 -6.87 -3.32 -11.88
N ALA A 337 -5.73 -3.52 -11.19
CA ALA A 337 -4.85 -2.43 -10.78
C ALA A 337 -4.28 -1.62 -11.97
N PRO A 338 -3.75 -2.20 -13.05
CA PRO A 338 -3.27 -1.41 -14.19
C PRO A 338 -4.40 -0.61 -14.84
N ARG A 339 -5.60 -1.19 -14.89
CA ARG A 339 -6.79 -0.58 -15.50
C ARG A 339 -7.38 0.54 -14.64
N TYR A 340 -7.27 0.40 -13.33
CA TYR A 340 -7.64 1.47 -12.39
C TYR A 340 -6.78 2.72 -12.61
N TYR A 341 -5.45 2.59 -12.64
CA TYR A 341 -4.57 3.73 -12.87
C TYR A 341 -4.73 4.32 -14.29
N GLU A 342 -4.94 3.49 -15.30
CA GLU A 342 -5.28 3.94 -16.66
C GLU A 342 -6.58 4.77 -16.65
N TYR A 343 -7.63 4.29 -15.98
CA TYR A 343 -8.90 4.99 -15.86
C TYR A 343 -8.75 6.32 -15.13
N MET A 344 -8.04 6.33 -13.99
CA MET A 344 -7.76 7.55 -13.22
C MET A 344 -7.01 8.60 -14.05
N SER A 345 -6.02 8.19 -14.84
CA SER A 345 -5.28 9.12 -15.71
C SER A 345 -6.14 9.74 -16.80
N ARG A 346 -7.13 8.99 -17.33
CA ARG A 346 -8.07 9.45 -18.35
C ARG A 346 -9.16 10.39 -17.81
N LEU A 347 -9.49 10.31 -16.53
CA LEU A 347 -10.43 11.22 -15.88
C LEU A 347 -9.82 12.62 -15.61
N ALA A 348 -8.50 12.72 -15.62
CA ALA A 348 -7.80 13.94 -15.34
C ALA A 348 -7.98 14.97 -16.47
N PRO A 349 -8.41 16.21 -16.18
CA PRO A 349 -8.36 17.29 -17.15
C PRO A 349 -6.92 17.56 -17.63
N PRO A 350 -6.72 18.11 -18.85
CA PRO A 350 -5.40 18.48 -19.33
C PRO A 350 -4.59 19.31 -18.31
N GLY A 351 -3.35 18.92 -18.05
CA GLY A 351 -2.47 19.56 -17.08
C GLY A 351 -2.74 19.24 -15.61
N GLN A 352 -3.71 18.37 -15.28
CA GLN A 352 -4.04 17.98 -13.91
C GLN A 352 -3.79 16.49 -13.61
N GLN A 353 -3.13 15.76 -14.51
CA GLN A 353 -2.91 14.32 -14.36
C GLN A 353 -2.21 13.96 -13.04
N GLY A 354 -1.18 14.72 -12.65
CA GLY A 354 -0.48 14.48 -11.38
C GLY A 354 -1.37 14.64 -10.14
N LEU A 355 -2.31 15.60 -10.18
CA LEU A 355 -3.26 15.79 -9.10
C LEU A 355 -4.24 14.61 -9.01
N PHE A 356 -4.82 14.19 -10.12
CA PHE A 356 -5.76 13.06 -10.17
C PHE A 356 -5.10 11.72 -9.80
N MET A 357 -3.83 11.53 -10.20
CA MET A 357 -3.05 10.38 -9.77
C MET A 357 -2.78 10.38 -8.26
N GLY A 358 -2.66 11.56 -7.63
CA GLY A 358 -2.62 11.68 -6.17
C GLY A 358 -3.91 11.15 -5.49
N TYR A 359 -5.09 11.44 -6.09
CA TYR A 359 -6.37 10.91 -5.58
C TYR A 359 -6.54 9.41 -5.79
N ALA A 360 -5.82 8.81 -6.72
CA ALA A 360 -5.87 7.36 -6.92
C ALA A 360 -5.45 6.57 -5.67
N PHE A 361 -4.73 7.19 -4.74
CA PHE A 361 -4.36 6.57 -3.47
C PHE A 361 -5.42 6.74 -2.36
N LEU A 362 -6.37 7.66 -2.51
CA LEU A 362 -7.38 7.93 -1.50
C LEU A 362 -8.27 6.72 -1.17
N PRO A 363 -8.77 5.94 -2.16
CA PRO A 363 -9.54 4.73 -1.89
C PRO A 363 -8.77 3.69 -1.06
N ILE A 364 -7.45 3.61 -1.24
CA ILE A 364 -6.59 2.69 -0.49
C ILE A 364 -6.60 3.03 1.00
N GLY A 365 -6.41 4.31 1.33
CA GLY A 365 -6.44 4.80 2.71
C GLY A 365 -7.82 4.62 3.35
N ILE A 366 -8.90 4.99 2.64
CA ILE A 366 -10.27 4.79 3.11
C ILE A 366 -10.53 3.30 3.35
N GLY A 367 -10.07 2.43 2.43
CA GLY A 367 -10.18 0.98 2.56
C GLY A 367 -9.50 0.43 3.80
N TYR A 368 -8.31 0.94 4.15
CA TYR A 368 -7.63 0.59 5.40
C TYR A 368 -8.42 0.99 6.63
N LEU A 369 -8.92 2.23 6.68
CA LEU A 369 -9.63 2.76 7.84
C LEU A 369 -10.93 2.01 8.10
N ILE A 370 -11.77 1.85 7.06
CA ILE A 370 -13.03 1.09 7.14
C ILE A 370 -12.72 -0.39 7.37
N GLY A 371 -11.74 -0.94 6.65
CA GLY A 371 -11.31 -2.33 6.76
C GLY A 371 -10.85 -2.69 8.17
N GLY A 372 -10.07 -1.81 8.82
CA GLY A 372 -9.61 -2.01 10.20
C GLY A 372 -10.77 -2.09 11.20
N ARG A 373 -11.75 -1.18 11.06
CA ARG A 373 -12.93 -1.19 11.91
C ARG A 373 -13.81 -2.42 11.69
N THR A 374 -14.03 -2.78 10.43
CA THR A 374 -14.88 -3.93 10.08
C THR A 374 -14.20 -5.25 10.41
N ALA A 375 -12.88 -5.38 10.22
CA ALA A 375 -12.11 -6.58 10.59
C ALA A 375 -12.24 -6.88 12.09
N GLY A 376 -12.02 -5.88 12.94
CA GLY A 376 -12.13 -6.05 14.39
C GLY A 376 -13.54 -6.48 14.81
N TRP A 377 -14.56 -5.79 14.29
CA TRP A 377 -15.95 -6.14 14.59
C TRP A 377 -16.32 -7.56 14.11
N LEU A 378 -15.91 -7.94 12.89
CA LEU A 378 -16.20 -9.27 12.35
C LEU A 378 -15.50 -10.37 13.16
N LEU A 379 -14.22 -10.19 13.51
CA LEU A 379 -13.47 -11.15 14.32
C LEU A 379 -14.08 -11.30 15.72
N HIS A 380 -14.40 -10.19 16.38
CA HIS A 380 -15.05 -10.23 17.69
C HIS A 380 -16.42 -10.92 17.61
N TYR A 381 -17.31 -10.44 16.71
CA TYR A 381 -18.68 -10.94 16.64
C TYR A 381 -18.76 -12.41 16.22
N PHE A 382 -18.06 -12.80 15.15
CA PHE A 382 -18.11 -14.19 14.65
C PHE A 382 -17.13 -15.11 15.38
N GLY A 383 -16.00 -14.61 15.82
CA GLY A 383 -14.99 -15.39 16.50
C GLY A 383 -15.30 -15.63 17.97
N GLU A 384 -15.54 -14.55 18.73
CA GLU A 384 -15.70 -14.63 20.19
C GLU A 384 -17.18 -14.82 20.58
N VAL A 385 -18.09 -14.01 20.04
CA VAL A 385 -19.52 -14.04 20.44
C VAL A 385 -20.27 -15.22 19.83
N ARG A 386 -20.17 -15.42 18.51
CA ARG A 386 -20.88 -16.48 17.78
C ARG A 386 -20.13 -17.80 17.72
N GLN A 387 -18.83 -17.79 17.96
CA GLN A 387 -17.95 -18.97 17.84
C GLN A 387 -18.05 -19.68 16.47
N THR A 388 -18.30 -18.91 15.42
CA THR A 388 -18.36 -19.37 14.03
C THR A 388 -17.42 -18.53 13.16
N PRO A 389 -16.09 -18.54 13.43
CA PRO A 389 -15.17 -17.56 12.86
C PRO A 389 -15.11 -17.56 11.34
N ALA A 390 -15.28 -18.72 10.69
CA ALA A 390 -15.30 -18.82 9.23
C ALA A 390 -16.45 -18.03 8.58
N THR A 391 -17.55 -17.80 9.30
CA THR A 391 -18.71 -17.07 8.79
C THR A 391 -18.40 -15.61 8.44
N MET A 392 -17.38 -15.01 9.08
CA MET A 392 -16.99 -13.64 8.78
C MET A 392 -16.60 -13.45 7.30
N TRP A 393 -16.03 -14.47 6.67
CA TRP A 393 -15.55 -14.38 5.30
C TRP A 393 -16.68 -14.28 4.26
N TYR A 394 -17.89 -14.77 4.58
CA TYR A 394 -19.08 -14.47 3.76
C TYR A 394 -19.39 -12.96 3.74
N TRP A 395 -19.24 -12.29 4.88
CA TRP A 395 -19.50 -10.85 4.97
C TRP A 395 -18.45 -10.03 4.25
N VAL A 396 -17.19 -10.43 4.32
CA VAL A 396 -16.10 -9.82 3.54
C VAL A 396 -16.37 -9.97 2.05
N SER A 397 -16.70 -11.18 1.60
CA SER A 397 -17.04 -11.44 0.18
C SER A 397 -18.30 -10.66 -0.23
N ALA A 398 -19.33 -10.63 0.60
CA ALA A 398 -20.57 -9.89 0.32
C ALA A 398 -20.33 -8.37 0.15
N ALA A 399 -19.44 -7.78 0.98
CA ALA A 399 -19.04 -6.38 0.83
C ALA A 399 -18.36 -6.12 -0.52
N GLY A 400 -17.51 -7.04 -0.98
CA GLY A 400 -16.87 -6.95 -2.28
C GLY A 400 -17.83 -7.16 -3.46
N VAL A 401 -18.78 -8.09 -3.34
CA VAL A 401 -19.85 -8.28 -4.33
C VAL A 401 -20.72 -7.02 -4.39
N LEU A 402 -21.08 -6.43 -3.26
CA LEU A 402 -21.79 -5.16 -3.22
C LEU A 402 -21.00 -4.06 -3.94
N THR A 403 -19.69 -3.97 -3.68
CA THR A 403 -18.80 -3.03 -4.40
C THR A 403 -18.86 -3.26 -5.91
N THR A 404 -18.83 -4.52 -6.35
CA THR A 404 -18.96 -4.89 -7.77
C THR A 404 -20.27 -4.43 -8.36
N VAL A 405 -21.39 -4.65 -7.67
CA VAL A 405 -22.73 -4.19 -8.09
C VAL A 405 -22.79 -2.67 -8.19
N LEU A 406 -22.22 -1.96 -7.20
CA LEU A 406 -22.16 -0.50 -7.20
C LEU A 406 -21.28 0.04 -8.35
N LEU A 407 -20.18 -0.64 -8.71
CA LEU A 407 -19.35 -0.28 -9.88
C LEU A 407 -20.13 -0.48 -11.19
N ILE A 408 -20.92 -1.54 -11.32
CA ILE A 408 -21.80 -1.77 -12.48
C ILE A 408 -22.86 -0.68 -12.57
N ALA A 409 -23.48 -0.32 -11.45
CA ALA A 409 -24.46 0.77 -11.39
C ALA A 409 -23.82 2.12 -11.75
N TYR A 410 -22.63 2.41 -11.23
CA TYR A 410 -21.86 3.60 -11.57
C TYR A 410 -21.54 3.66 -13.07
N ASP A 411 -21.09 2.55 -13.68
CA ASP A 411 -20.80 2.48 -15.11
C ASP A 411 -22.00 2.84 -15.98
N ARG A 412 -23.17 2.38 -15.58
CA ARG A 412 -24.42 2.58 -16.34
C ARG A 412 -25.05 3.96 -16.13
N LEU A 413 -24.96 4.51 -14.92
CA LEU A 413 -25.75 5.68 -14.50
C LEU A 413 -24.94 6.97 -14.42
N LEU A 414 -23.67 6.90 -14.05
CA LEU A 414 -22.88 8.07 -13.65
C LEU A 414 -21.59 8.24 -14.45
N ARG A 415 -21.06 7.17 -15.03
CA ARG A 415 -19.76 7.23 -15.72
C ARG A 415 -19.73 8.36 -16.73
N PRO A 416 -18.74 9.28 -16.68
CA PRO A 416 -18.54 10.28 -17.70
C PRO A 416 -18.30 9.58 -19.04
N GLN A 417 -19.09 9.91 -20.06
CA GLN A 417 -18.78 9.48 -21.42
C GLN A 417 -17.42 10.07 -21.78
N ALA A 418 -16.47 9.21 -22.16
CA ALA A 418 -15.18 9.69 -22.65
C ALA A 418 -15.45 10.66 -23.81
N ALA A 419 -14.88 11.87 -23.71
CA ALA A 419 -14.89 12.77 -24.86
C ALA A 419 -14.36 11.99 -26.05
N ALA A 420 -15.12 11.96 -27.15
CA ALA A 420 -14.68 11.34 -28.39
C ALA A 420 -13.28 11.92 -28.72
N PRO A 421 -12.30 11.11 -29.15
CA PRO A 421 -11.05 11.66 -29.65
C PRO A 421 -11.39 12.69 -30.69
N ALA A 422 -10.86 13.91 -30.55
CA ALA A 422 -10.94 14.94 -31.59
C ALA A 422 -10.40 14.32 -32.88
N ALA A 423 -11.23 14.32 -33.88
CA ALA A 423 -10.95 13.72 -35.18
C ALA A 423 -9.79 14.41 -35.89
#